data_ad0c419bdbcc548495f33d48fa196705
#
_entry.id   ad0c419bdbcc548495f33d48fa196705
#
_cell.length_a   1.000
_cell.length_b   1.000
_cell.length_c   1.000
_cell.angle_alpha   90.00
_cell.angle_beta   90.00
_cell.angle_gamma   90.00
#
_symmetry.space_group_name_H-M   'P 1'
#
loop_
_entity.id
_entity.type
_entity.pdbx_description
1 polymer ?
#
loop_
_entity_poly.entity_id
_entity_poly.type
_entity_poly.pdbx_seq_one_letter_code
_entity_poly.pdbx_strand_id
1 'polypeptide(L)'
;TIADTAQGAGTITQRALTLGAVTAQTKTYDGTTAADASKFRAALTNAIAGDSVTAAAAGAAYNDKNVARANRIDYPGVALRGADAGNYSLAATTAQGAGTITPRDLTLTADAKKIVQGEPLPSFTGRAEGFADGEDASVLGADGLTFESTVKNTETPGSYGVTGRIGSVTDGVLGNYRIRQATGNATAFTIHAAALPGGLLAS
;
A
#
# COMPACT_ATOMS: atom_id res chain seq x y z
N THR A 1 40.83 29.41 -61.58
CA THR A 1 39.60 30.06 -61.07
C THR A 1 38.93 29.12 -60.10
N ILE A 2 38.86 29.56 -58.86
CA ILE A 2 38.20 28.81 -57.79
C ILE A 2 36.70 28.87 -58.06
N ALA A 3 36.07 27.69 -58.09
CA ALA A 3 34.62 27.61 -58.21
C ALA A 3 33.98 28.26 -57.00
N ASP A 4 33.13 29.23 -57.25
CA ASP A 4 32.30 29.88 -56.22
C ASP A 4 31.39 28.82 -55.57
N THR A 5 31.48 28.67 -54.25
CA THR A 5 30.61 27.78 -53.49
C THR A 5 29.22 28.38 -53.45
N ALA A 6 28.29 27.78 -54.16
CA ALA A 6 26.87 28.15 -54.05
C ALA A 6 26.31 27.71 -52.70
N GLN A 7 25.77 28.65 -51.92
CA GLN A 7 25.05 28.38 -50.69
C GLN A 7 23.53 28.45 -50.97
N GLY A 8 22.80 27.44 -50.52
CA GLY A 8 21.35 27.39 -50.57
C GLY A 8 20.75 27.35 -49.17
N ALA A 9 19.54 27.85 -48.99
CA ALA A 9 18.78 27.68 -47.75
C ALA A 9 18.37 26.19 -47.57
N GLY A 10 18.76 25.63 -46.44
CA GLY A 10 18.32 24.25 -46.06
C GLY A 10 17.56 24.32 -44.75
N THR A 11 16.50 23.51 -44.63
CA THR A 11 15.70 23.36 -43.40
C THR A 11 15.79 21.92 -42.92
N ILE A 12 16.14 21.75 -41.67
CA ILE A 12 16.08 20.45 -40.97
C ILE A 12 14.86 20.48 -40.06
N THR A 13 13.97 19.51 -40.23
CA THR A 13 12.78 19.37 -39.38
C THR A 13 12.99 18.30 -38.31
N GLN A 14 12.36 18.48 -37.16
CA GLN A 14 12.39 17.50 -36.08
C GLN A 14 11.78 16.15 -36.53
N ARG A 15 12.40 15.07 -36.10
CA ARG A 15 11.91 13.73 -36.33
C ARG A 15 10.86 13.35 -35.27
N ALA A 16 9.70 12.89 -35.71
CA ALA A 16 8.61 12.50 -34.81
C ALA A 16 8.91 11.16 -34.10
N LEU A 17 8.83 11.17 -32.78
CA LEU A 17 8.89 9.97 -31.93
C LEU A 17 7.52 9.61 -31.39
N THR A 18 7.31 8.31 -31.17
CA THR A 18 6.13 7.81 -30.47
C THR A 18 6.55 7.07 -29.19
N LEU A 19 5.69 7.15 -28.16
CA LEU A 19 5.87 6.42 -26.92
C LEU A 19 5.40 4.98 -27.11
N GLY A 20 6.25 4.04 -26.75
CA GLY A 20 5.91 2.63 -26.61
C GLY A 20 5.32 2.31 -25.22
N ALA A 21 5.39 1.04 -24.84
CA ALA A 21 4.90 0.59 -23.55
C ALA A 21 5.60 1.30 -22.38
N VAL A 22 4.81 1.70 -21.38
CA VAL A 22 5.28 2.30 -20.14
C VAL A 22 5.46 1.21 -19.08
N THR A 23 6.56 1.26 -18.35
CA THR A 23 6.86 0.31 -17.28
C THR A 23 5.81 0.40 -16.16
N ALA A 24 5.29 -0.74 -15.73
CA ALA A 24 4.33 -0.84 -14.64
C ALA A 24 4.94 -0.44 -13.30
N GLN A 25 4.14 0.12 -12.40
CA GLN A 25 4.54 0.42 -11.03
C GLN A 25 3.57 -0.21 -10.03
N THR A 26 4.11 -0.59 -8.87
CA THR A 26 3.34 -1.09 -7.75
C THR A 26 3.71 -0.33 -6.49
N LYS A 27 2.72 -0.05 -5.63
CA LYS A 27 2.91 0.45 -4.28
C LYS A 27 2.03 -0.29 -3.28
N THR A 28 2.37 -0.22 -1.99
CA THR A 28 1.45 -0.60 -0.91
C THR A 28 0.47 0.55 -0.65
N TYR A 29 -0.75 0.22 -0.26
CA TYR A 29 -1.78 1.20 0.08
C TYR A 29 -1.27 2.22 1.12
N ASP A 30 -1.43 3.49 0.79
CA ASP A 30 -1.02 4.64 1.60
C ASP A 30 -2.12 5.72 1.71
N GLY A 31 -3.35 5.41 1.28
CA GLY A 31 -4.48 6.34 1.31
C GLY A 31 -4.49 7.35 0.16
N THR A 32 -3.48 7.35 -0.73
CA THR A 32 -3.31 8.36 -1.78
C THR A 32 -3.28 7.78 -3.18
N THR A 33 -3.48 8.65 -4.19
CA THR A 33 -3.24 8.32 -5.60
C THR A 33 -1.81 8.65 -6.06
N ALA A 34 -0.95 9.17 -5.19
CA ALA A 34 0.40 9.56 -5.57
C ALA A 34 1.19 8.38 -6.17
N ALA A 35 1.85 8.63 -7.28
CA ALA A 35 2.80 7.72 -7.92
C ALA A 35 4.14 8.42 -8.14
N ASP A 36 5.19 7.65 -8.37
CA ASP A 36 6.54 8.19 -8.53
C ASP A 36 6.83 8.48 -10.01
N ALA A 37 6.80 9.75 -10.40
CA ALA A 37 7.11 10.18 -11.76
C ALA A 37 8.57 9.87 -12.17
N SER A 38 9.50 9.77 -11.21
CA SER A 38 10.90 9.43 -11.51
C SER A 38 11.08 7.99 -12.01
N LYS A 39 10.09 7.14 -11.76
CA LYS A 39 10.04 5.74 -12.26
C LYS A 39 9.43 5.63 -13.65
N PHE A 40 9.00 6.73 -14.26
CA PHE A 40 8.51 6.69 -15.63
C PHE A 40 9.59 6.18 -16.57
N ARG A 41 9.30 5.14 -17.32
CA ARG A 41 10.14 4.61 -18.40
C ARG A 41 9.23 4.20 -19.53
N ALA A 42 9.50 4.74 -20.71
CA ALA A 42 8.83 4.37 -21.94
C ALA A 42 9.86 4.18 -23.04
N ALA A 43 9.69 3.18 -23.88
CA ALA A 43 10.47 3.05 -25.10
C ALA A 43 10.10 4.18 -26.06
N LEU A 44 11.10 4.70 -26.80
CA LEU A 44 10.87 5.63 -27.90
C LEU A 44 11.04 4.88 -29.21
N THR A 45 10.05 4.96 -30.07
CA THR A 45 10.18 4.42 -31.44
C THR A 45 10.61 5.53 -32.39
N ASN A 46 11.34 5.15 -33.45
CA ASN A 46 11.91 6.03 -34.47
C ASN A 46 13.08 6.91 -34.01
N ALA A 47 13.68 6.70 -32.85
CA ALA A 47 14.93 7.35 -32.49
C ALA A 47 16.08 6.81 -33.37
N ILE A 48 17.02 7.66 -33.72
CA ILE A 48 18.24 7.28 -34.46
C ILE A 48 19.16 6.54 -33.49
N ALA A 49 19.72 5.43 -33.94
CA ALA A 49 20.66 4.66 -33.13
C ALA A 49 21.89 5.49 -32.80
N GLY A 50 22.23 5.58 -31.51
CA GLY A 50 23.36 6.37 -31.01
C GLY A 50 22.95 7.72 -30.43
N ASP A 51 21.75 8.24 -30.72
CA ASP A 51 21.30 9.49 -30.16
C ASP A 51 20.90 9.34 -28.69
N SER A 52 21.24 10.36 -27.89
CA SER A 52 20.89 10.48 -26.48
C SER A 52 19.54 11.17 -26.34
N VAL A 53 18.45 10.37 -26.42
CA VAL A 53 17.09 10.88 -26.23
C VAL A 53 16.28 9.91 -25.37
N THR A 54 15.57 10.43 -24.37
CA THR A 54 14.70 9.71 -23.46
C THR A 54 13.41 10.52 -23.23
N ALA A 55 12.39 9.88 -22.66
CA ALA A 55 11.18 10.57 -22.23
C ALA A 55 11.11 10.61 -20.70
N ALA A 56 10.63 11.73 -20.16
CA ALA A 56 10.37 11.90 -18.72
C ALA A 56 8.99 12.51 -18.50
N ALA A 57 8.30 12.11 -17.44
CA ALA A 57 7.03 12.68 -17.04
C ALA A 57 7.23 13.75 -15.96
N ALA A 58 6.42 14.81 -16.00
CA ALA A 58 6.41 15.84 -14.97
C ALA A 58 5.66 15.43 -13.70
N GLY A 59 4.71 14.48 -13.83
CA GLY A 59 3.89 13.97 -12.74
C GLY A 59 3.48 12.52 -12.97
N ALA A 60 2.94 11.90 -11.94
CA ALA A 60 2.35 10.56 -12.00
C ALA A 60 1.26 10.43 -10.94
N ALA A 61 0.15 9.78 -11.28
CA ALA A 61 -0.91 9.47 -10.32
C ALA A 61 -1.63 8.17 -10.71
N TYR A 62 -1.95 7.35 -9.70
CA TYR A 62 -2.87 6.24 -9.88
C TYR A 62 -4.28 6.77 -10.18
N ASN A 63 -5.01 6.04 -10.99
CA ASN A 63 -6.40 6.39 -11.36
C ASN A 63 -7.39 6.27 -10.18
N ASP A 64 -7.06 5.52 -9.15
CA ASP A 64 -7.83 5.38 -7.90
C ASP A 64 -6.87 5.08 -6.75
N LYS A 65 -7.21 5.48 -5.52
CA LYS A 65 -6.43 5.15 -4.33
C LYS A 65 -6.71 3.74 -3.81
N ASN A 66 -7.88 3.16 -4.14
CA ASN A 66 -8.31 1.89 -3.60
C ASN A 66 -7.71 0.70 -4.37
N VAL A 67 -7.27 -0.32 -3.63
CA VAL A 67 -6.65 -1.53 -4.16
C VAL A 67 -7.47 -2.18 -5.28
N ALA A 68 -8.78 -2.32 -5.08
CA ALA A 68 -9.66 -2.99 -6.04
C ALA A 68 -9.86 -2.23 -7.37
N ARG A 69 -9.52 -0.94 -7.42
CA ARG A 69 -9.77 -0.05 -8.57
C ARG A 69 -8.50 0.50 -9.20
N ALA A 70 -7.39 0.50 -8.47
CA ALA A 70 -6.10 0.98 -8.96
C ALA A 70 -5.53 -0.01 -9.97
N ASN A 71 -5.59 0.34 -11.25
CA ASN A 71 -5.10 -0.49 -12.34
C ASN A 71 -4.26 0.27 -13.36
N ARG A 72 -4.16 1.60 -13.23
CA ARG A 72 -3.49 2.48 -14.18
C ARG A 72 -2.81 3.63 -13.46
N ILE A 73 -1.73 4.11 -14.05
CA ILE A 73 -1.07 5.35 -13.69
C ILE A 73 -1.15 6.29 -14.88
N ASP A 74 -1.59 7.50 -14.65
CA ASP A 74 -1.61 8.59 -15.61
C ASP A 74 -0.36 9.46 -15.41
N TYR A 75 0.37 9.75 -16.49
CA TYR A 75 1.59 10.53 -16.53
C TYR A 75 1.38 11.79 -17.35
N PRO A 76 1.08 12.94 -16.72
CA PRO A 76 1.01 14.23 -17.41
C PRO A 76 2.40 14.81 -17.66
N GLY A 77 2.49 15.71 -18.65
CA GLY A 77 3.68 16.49 -18.93
C GLY A 77 4.87 15.64 -19.39
N VAL A 78 4.62 14.65 -20.25
CA VAL A 78 5.69 13.86 -20.86
C VAL A 78 6.47 14.73 -21.85
N ALA A 79 7.78 14.78 -21.69
CA ALA A 79 8.68 15.56 -22.54
C ALA A 79 9.97 14.78 -22.84
N LEU A 80 10.60 15.10 -23.97
CA LEU A 80 11.90 14.53 -24.33
C LEU A 80 13.02 15.16 -23.50
N ARG A 81 14.03 14.35 -23.20
CA ARG A 81 15.26 14.70 -22.47
C ARG A 81 16.45 14.08 -23.16
N GLY A 82 17.65 14.65 -22.91
CA GLY A 82 18.91 14.17 -23.47
C GLY A 82 19.54 15.19 -24.42
N ALA A 83 20.79 14.96 -24.79
CA ALA A 83 21.58 15.90 -25.61
C ALA A 83 20.94 16.12 -26.99
N ASP A 84 20.34 15.07 -27.55
CA ASP A 84 19.79 15.10 -28.91
C ASP A 84 18.28 15.36 -28.94
N ALA A 85 17.65 15.60 -27.77
CA ALA A 85 16.19 15.78 -27.65
C ALA A 85 15.65 16.91 -28.56
N GLY A 86 16.46 17.95 -28.84
CA GLY A 86 16.09 19.08 -29.72
C GLY A 86 15.87 18.69 -31.18
N ASN A 87 16.39 17.55 -31.62
CA ASN A 87 16.25 17.04 -32.98
C ASN A 87 14.93 16.25 -33.18
N TYR A 88 14.17 16.07 -32.10
CA TYR A 88 12.97 15.25 -32.08
C TYR A 88 11.75 16.01 -31.59
N SER A 89 10.59 15.54 -32.02
CA SER A 89 9.31 15.97 -31.49
C SER A 89 8.52 14.77 -30.95
N LEU A 90 7.71 15.00 -29.91
CA LEU A 90 6.85 14.00 -29.30
C LEU A 90 5.39 14.44 -29.46
N ALA A 91 4.58 13.65 -30.18
CA ALA A 91 3.17 14.01 -30.41
C ALA A 91 2.31 13.89 -29.15
N ALA A 92 2.64 12.98 -28.24
CA ALA A 92 1.89 12.74 -27.03
C ALA A 92 2.58 13.39 -25.81
N THR A 93 1.91 14.33 -25.15
CA THR A 93 2.37 14.97 -23.91
C THR A 93 1.83 14.28 -22.65
N THR A 94 1.12 13.17 -22.81
CA THR A 94 0.61 12.33 -21.73
C THR A 94 0.88 10.87 -22.06
N ALA A 95 1.00 10.04 -21.02
CA ALA A 95 1.14 8.59 -21.17
C ALA A 95 0.35 7.87 -20.07
N GLN A 96 0.11 6.58 -20.28
CA GLN A 96 -0.51 5.71 -19.31
C GLN A 96 0.32 4.44 -19.16
N GLY A 97 0.43 3.95 -17.92
CA GLY A 97 1.08 2.69 -17.60
C GLY A 97 0.23 1.85 -16.67
N ALA A 98 0.50 0.56 -16.58
CA ALA A 98 -0.14 -0.29 -15.60
C ALA A 98 0.29 0.12 -14.18
N GLY A 99 -0.66 0.17 -13.26
CA GLY A 99 -0.44 0.51 -11.87
C GLY A 99 -1.17 -0.44 -10.95
N THR A 100 -0.53 -0.89 -9.88
CA THR A 100 -1.15 -1.78 -8.89
C THR A 100 -0.91 -1.22 -7.49
N ILE A 101 -1.97 -1.17 -6.69
CA ILE A 101 -1.85 -0.91 -5.25
C ILE A 101 -2.11 -2.23 -4.53
N THR A 102 -1.20 -2.63 -3.65
CA THR A 102 -1.34 -3.84 -2.83
C THR A 102 -1.90 -3.50 -1.45
N PRO A 103 -2.67 -4.39 -0.82
CA PRO A 103 -3.20 -4.15 0.52
C PRO A 103 -2.09 -3.91 1.54
N ARG A 104 -2.36 -3.00 2.48
CA ARG A 104 -1.51 -2.71 3.64
C ARG A 104 -1.88 -3.64 4.80
N ASP A 105 -0.89 -4.11 5.55
CA ASP A 105 -1.14 -4.92 6.73
C ASP A 105 -1.73 -4.07 7.86
N LEU A 106 -2.87 -4.50 8.40
CA LEU A 106 -3.52 -3.96 9.58
C LEU A 106 -3.50 -5.02 10.67
N THR A 107 -2.78 -4.77 11.75
CA THR A 107 -2.55 -5.73 12.82
C THR A 107 -3.50 -5.47 13.99
N LEU A 108 -4.24 -6.48 14.40
CA LEU A 108 -5.12 -6.46 15.56
C LEU A 108 -4.38 -7.03 16.76
N THR A 109 -4.22 -6.23 17.80
CA THR A 109 -3.49 -6.58 19.02
C THR A 109 -4.44 -6.57 20.21
N ALA A 110 -4.65 -7.72 20.85
CA ALA A 110 -5.44 -7.86 22.05
C ALA A 110 -4.68 -7.38 23.28
N ASP A 111 -5.38 -6.73 24.21
CA ASP A 111 -4.84 -6.41 25.51
C ASP A 111 -4.74 -7.67 26.38
N ALA A 112 -3.62 -7.84 27.07
CA ALA A 112 -3.45 -8.98 27.97
C ALA A 112 -4.43 -8.91 29.14
N LYS A 113 -5.13 -10.00 29.42
CA LYS A 113 -6.02 -10.16 30.56
C LYS A 113 -5.60 -11.33 31.42
N LYS A 114 -5.74 -11.17 32.73
CA LYS A 114 -5.43 -12.20 33.72
C LYS A 114 -6.55 -12.26 34.74
N ILE A 115 -6.97 -13.46 35.10
CA ILE A 115 -7.95 -13.72 36.16
C ILE A 115 -7.49 -14.92 36.99
N VAL A 116 -8.15 -15.16 38.12
CA VAL A 116 -8.03 -16.40 38.89
C VAL A 116 -9.16 -17.37 38.49
N GLN A 117 -8.88 -18.63 38.56
CA GLN A 117 -9.83 -19.72 38.31
C GLN A 117 -11.16 -19.50 39.05
N GLY A 118 -12.28 -19.62 38.34
CA GLY A 118 -13.62 -19.41 38.88
C GLY A 118 -14.10 -17.96 38.86
N GLU A 119 -13.24 -16.97 38.57
CA GLU A 119 -13.69 -15.59 38.37
C GLU A 119 -14.50 -15.42 37.09
N PRO A 120 -15.41 -14.44 36.99
CA PRO A 120 -16.17 -14.17 35.78
C PRO A 120 -15.26 -13.92 34.58
N LEU A 121 -15.72 -14.36 33.38
CA LEU A 121 -15.02 -14.08 32.14
C LEU A 121 -14.97 -12.57 31.88
N PRO A 122 -13.77 -11.97 31.67
CA PRO A 122 -13.65 -10.53 31.48
C PRO A 122 -14.08 -10.11 30.07
N SER A 123 -14.37 -8.84 29.90
CA SER A 123 -14.43 -8.22 28.58
C SER A 123 -13.02 -8.10 27.99
N PHE A 124 -12.90 -8.47 26.71
CA PHE A 124 -11.63 -8.34 25.99
C PHE A 124 -11.61 -7.04 25.20
N THR A 125 -10.45 -6.39 25.20
CA THR A 125 -10.16 -5.14 24.50
C THR A 125 -8.86 -5.26 23.71
N GLY A 126 -8.58 -4.28 22.89
CA GLY A 126 -7.36 -4.21 22.11
C GLY A 126 -7.39 -3.06 21.12
N ARG A 127 -6.46 -3.07 20.17
CA ARG A 127 -6.32 -2.01 19.18
C ARG A 127 -5.98 -2.57 17.80
N ALA A 128 -6.15 -1.74 16.78
CA ALA A 128 -5.66 -1.98 15.43
C ALA A 128 -4.53 -0.99 15.11
N GLU A 129 -3.48 -1.47 14.47
CA GLU A 129 -2.28 -0.70 14.12
C GLU A 129 -1.87 -0.97 12.67
N GLY A 130 -1.30 0.04 12.02
CA GLY A 130 -0.85 -0.06 10.63
C GLY A 130 -1.75 0.64 9.63
N PHE A 131 -2.61 1.56 10.07
CA PHE A 131 -3.40 2.42 9.18
C PHE A 131 -2.52 3.22 8.22
N ALA A 132 -3.06 3.58 7.08
CA ALA A 132 -2.44 4.53 6.17
C ALA A 132 -2.41 5.93 6.82
N ASP A 133 -1.52 6.80 6.33
CA ASP A 133 -1.40 8.15 6.87
C ASP A 133 -2.72 8.92 6.73
N GLY A 134 -3.19 9.50 7.83
CA GLY A 134 -4.47 10.21 7.90
C GLY A 134 -5.70 9.31 8.07
N GLU A 135 -5.53 8.00 8.18
CA GLU A 135 -6.58 7.04 8.54
C GLU A 135 -6.35 6.51 9.97
N ASP A 136 -7.42 6.18 10.65
CA ASP A 136 -7.43 5.64 12.01
C ASP A 136 -8.57 4.61 12.21
N ALA A 137 -8.84 4.23 13.45
CA ALA A 137 -9.88 3.26 13.77
C ALA A 137 -11.29 3.65 13.30
N SER A 138 -11.55 4.91 12.97
CA SER A 138 -12.86 5.36 12.46
C SER A 138 -13.20 4.72 11.11
N VAL A 139 -12.19 4.33 10.31
CA VAL A 139 -12.39 3.63 9.04
C VAL A 139 -12.95 2.21 9.23
N LEU A 140 -12.95 1.68 10.45
CA LEU A 140 -13.48 0.34 10.77
C LEU A 140 -15.01 0.31 10.96
N GLY A 141 -15.67 1.47 10.85
CA GLY A 141 -17.13 1.59 10.92
C GLY A 141 -17.70 1.55 12.34
N ALA A 142 -19.05 1.66 12.42
CA ALA A 142 -19.79 1.78 13.69
C ALA A 142 -19.70 0.53 14.57
N ASP A 143 -19.63 -0.67 13.97
CA ASP A 143 -19.49 -1.93 14.69
C ASP A 143 -18.04 -2.18 15.16
N GLY A 144 -17.13 -1.35 14.68
CA GLY A 144 -15.78 -1.18 15.17
C GLY A 144 -14.97 -2.46 15.27
N LEU A 145 -14.11 -2.46 16.27
CA LEU A 145 -13.17 -3.51 16.60
C LEU A 145 -13.65 -4.25 17.87
N THR A 146 -13.78 -5.57 17.78
CA THR A 146 -14.16 -6.44 18.90
C THR A 146 -13.07 -7.48 19.17
N PHE A 147 -12.99 -7.93 20.41
CA PHE A 147 -12.04 -8.97 20.81
C PHE A 147 -12.77 -10.06 21.60
N GLU A 148 -12.50 -11.32 21.24
CA GLU A 148 -13.16 -12.47 21.83
C GLU A 148 -12.17 -13.60 22.11
N SER A 149 -12.40 -14.35 23.20
CA SER A 149 -11.73 -15.62 23.44
C SER A 149 -12.67 -16.78 23.14
N THR A 150 -12.10 -17.92 22.75
CA THR A 150 -12.83 -19.18 22.58
C THR A 150 -13.20 -19.83 23.90
N VAL A 151 -12.58 -19.40 25.01
CA VAL A 151 -12.89 -19.87 26.35
C VAL A 151 -14.32 -19.49 26.74
N LYS A 152 -15.09 -20.47 27.21
CA LYS A 152 -16.49 -20.30 27.63
C LYS A 152 -16.70 -20.37 29.16
N ASN A 153 -15.72 -20.92 29.88
CA ASN A 153 -15.70 -20.96 31.35
C ASN A 153 -14.28 -20.70 31.85
N THR A 154 -14.14 -20.42 33.12
CA THR A 154 -12.88 -20.02 33.76
C THR A 154 -12.34 -21.07 34.73
N GLU A 155 -12.84 -22.31 34.61
CA GLU A 155 -12.52 -23.40 35.54
C GLU A 155 -11.15 -24.07 35.30
N THR A 156 -10.55 -23.84 34.14
CA THR A 156 -9.29 -24.47 33.78
C THR A 156 -8.17 -23.42 33.73
N PRO A 157 -7.17 -23.51 34.60
CA PRO A 157 -5.98 -22.66 34.51
C PRO A 157 -5.20 -22.88 33.21
N GLY A 158 -4.65 -21.80 32.64
CA GLY A 158 -3.89 -21.87 31.39
C GLY A 158 -3.77 -20.52 30.69
N SER A 159 -3.11 -20.55 29.52
CA SER A 159 -3.02 -19.40 28.63
C SER A 159 -3.87 -19.67 27.39
N TYR A 160 -4.63 -18.66 26.97
CA TYR A 160 -5.65 -18.77 25.94
C TYR A 160 -5.55 -17.63 24.94
N GLY A 161 -5.98 -17.91 23.72
CA GLY A 161 -6.00 -16.92 22.66
C GLY A 161 -7.17 -15.95 22.77
N VAL A 162 -6.92 -14.73 22.29
CA VAL A 162 -7.93 -13.70 22.06
C VAL A 162 -7.84 -13.27 20.60
N THR A 163 -8.96 -13.30 19.90
CA THR A 163 -9.02 -12.94 18.48
C THR A 163 -9.71 -11.59 18.31
N GLY A 164 -9.05 -10.68 17.61
CA GLY A 164 -9.65 -9.43 17.16
C GLY A 164 -10.50 -9.65 15.91
N ARG A 165 -11.64 -8.99 15.84
CA ARG A 165 -12.54 -8.99 14.69
C ARG A 165 -12.92 -7.56 14.35
N ILE A 166 -13.09 -7.30 13.06
CA ILE A 166 -13.63 -6.05 12.56
C ILE A 166 -15.08 -6.33 12.14
N GLY A 167 -16.00 -5.45 12.54
CA GLY A 167 -17.40 -5.51 12.18
C GLY A 167 -17.65 -5.28 10.69
N SER A 168 -18.89 -5.20 10.29
CA SER A 168 -19.27 -4.92 8.90
C SER A 168 -18.89 -3.49 8.52
N VAL A 169 -18.09 -3.32 7.48
CA VAL A 169 -17.71 -2.02 6.93
C VAL A 169 -18.32 -1.85 5.55
N THR A 170 -19.14 -0.82 5.38
CA THR A 170 -19.92 -0.58 4.16
C THR A 170 -19.12 0.03 3.01
N ASP A 171 -17.99 0.68 3.27
CA ASP A 171 -17.32 1.55 2.29
C ASP A 171 -16.18 0.91 1.47
N GLY A 172 -16.02 -0.40 1.56
CA GLY A 172 -14.95 -1.09 0.82
C GLY A 172 -13.52 -0.76 1.29
N VAL A 173 -13.36 0.07 2.33
CA VAL A 173 -12.05 0.49 2.86
C VAL A 173 -11.26 -0.72 3.36
N LEU A 174 -11.93 -1.73 3.95
CA LEU A 174 -11.25 -2.97 4.37
C LEU A 174 -10.56 -3.71 3.23
N GLY A 175 -11.01 -3.56 1.99
CA GLY A 175 -10.35 -4.13 0.81
C GLY A 175 -8.94 -3.56 0.57
N ASN A 176 -8.62 -2.42 1.19
CA ASN A 176 -7.31 -1.80 1.13
C ASN A 176 -6.35 -2.36 2.19
N TYR A 177 -6.86 -3.15 3.13
CA TYR A 177 -6.08 -3.72 4.23
C TYR A 177 -6.10 -5.25 4.21
N ARG A 178 -5.00 -5.81 4.66
CA ARG A 178 -4.87 -7.23 4.98
C ARG A 178 -4.83 -7.39 6.49
N ILE A 179 -5.92 -7.96 7.05
CA ILE A 179 -6.07 -8.10 8.50
C ILE A 179 -5.12 -9.19 9.02
N ARG A 180 -4.36 -8.85 10.06
CA ARG A 180 -3.43 -9.72 10.78
C ARG A 180 -3.78 -9.77 12.25
N GLN A 181 -3.59 -10.93 12.88
CA GLN A 181 -3.58 -11.05 14.33
C GLN A 181 -2.14 -10.88 14.83
N ALA A 182 -1.93 -10.09 15.89
CA ALA A 182 -0.63 -10.04 16.55
C ALA A 182 -0.29 -11.42 17.14
N THR A 183 0.98 -11.80 17.12
CA THR A 183 1.44 -13.10 17.67
C THR A 183 1.11 -13.26 19.15
N GLY A 184 1.15 -12.16 19.92
CA GLY A 184 0.77 -12.13 21.33
C GLY A 184 -0.69 -12.49 21.61
N ASN A 185 -1.57 -12.37 20.61
CA ASN A 185 -2.98 -12.71 20.78
C ASN A 185 -3.19 -14.19 21.13
N ALA A 186 -2.27 -15.08 20.73
CA ALA A 186 -2.33 -16.53 21.03
C ALA A 186 -2.33 -16.84 22.53
N THR A 187 -1.81 -15.94 23.36
CA THR A 187 -1.68 -16.11 24.81
C THR A 187 -2.13 -14.87 25.59
N ALA A 188 -2.98 -14.04 25.00
CA ALA A 188 -3.38 -12.77 25.60
C ALA A 188 -4.31 -12.91 26.81
N PHE A 189 -4.87 -14.08 27.06
CA PHE A 189 -5.72 -14.34 28.22
C PHE A 189 -5.12 -15.45 29.08
N THR A 190 -4.91 -15.19 30.38
CA THR A 190 -4.36 -16.17 31.33
C THR A 190 -5.32 -16.37 32.50
N ILE A 191 -5.60 -17.64 32.82
CA ILE A 191 -6.31 -18.07 34.01
C ILE A 191 -5.29 -18.68 34.95
N HIS A 192 -5.09 -18.06 36.11
CA HIS A 192 -4.24 -18.59 37.16
C HIS A 192 -5.01 -19.60 38.01
N ALA A 193 -4.35 -20.66 38.50
CA ALA A 193 -4.95 -21.56 39.46
C ALA A 193 -5.36 -20.79 40.73
N ALA A 194 -6.51 -21.13 41.30
CA ALA A 194 -6.90 -20.65 42.62
C ALA A 194 -5.86 -21.13 43.66
N ALA A 195 -5.50 -20.23 44.57
CA ALA A 195 -4.69 -20.62 45.72
C ALA A 195 -5.42 -21.70 46.55
N LEU A 196 -4.76 -22.81 46.86
CA LEU A 196 -5.33 -23.77 47.80
C LEU A 196 -5.57 -23.02 49.14
N PRO A 197 -6.76 -23.17 49.74
CA PRO A 197 -6.92 -22.69 51.12
C PRO A 197 -5.85 -23.30 51.98
N GLY A 198 -5.11 -22.45 52.70
CA GLY A 198 -3.92 -22.83 53.46
C GLY A 198 -4.12 -24.14 54.26
N GLY A 199 -3.30 -25.13 53.95
CA GLY A 199 -3.33 -26.39 54.68
C GLY A 199 -3.17 -26.17 56.16
N LEU A 200 -4.09 -26.67 56.93
CA LEU A 200 -3.95 -26.82 58.34
C LEU A 200 -2.67 -27.63 58.58
N LEU A 201 -1.61 -26.99 59.09
CA LEU A 201 -0.46 -27.71 59.60
C LEU A 201 -0.98 -28.59 60.73
N ALA A 202 -1.03 -29.93 60.49
CA ALA A 202 -1.25 -30.88 61.56
C ALA A 202 -0.10 -30.76 62.53
N SER A 203 -0.39 -30.35 63.74
CA SER A 203 0.51 -30.39 64.91
C SER A 203 0.74 -31.84 65.38
#